data_fb4a171ab122de9d01c9e74c39c24ae7
#
_entry.id   fb4a171ab122de9d01c9e74c39c24ae7
#
_cell.length_a   1.000
_cell.length_b   1.000
_cell.length_c   1.000
_cell.angle_alpha   90.00
_cell.angle_beta   90.00
_cell.angle_gamma   90.00
#
_symmetry.space_group_name_H-M   'P 1'
#
loop_
_entity.id
_entity.type
_entity.pdbx_description
1 polymer ?
#
loop_
_entity_poly.entity_id
_entity_poly.type
_entity_poly.pdbx_seq_one_letter_code
_entity_poly.pdbx_strand_id
1 'polypeptide(L)'
;HLWIRRQRQMCIRDRSCTVTITHSRTRDLAALCATADILVAAVGRPEMITGDFVKPGATVIDVGIKRVPAPERGEGKFRLTGDVDFDSAAAVAGAITPVPGGVGPMTIACLLRNTLVAASRRFDATIGEI
;
A
#
# COMPACT_ATOMS: atom_id res chain seq x y z
N HIS A 1 3.90 -4.11 19.45
CA HIS A 1 4.05 -4.03 17.98
C HIS A 1 4.36 -5.36 17.29
N LEU A 2 5.03 -6.32 17.94
CA LEU A 2 5.34 -7.64 17.36
C LEU A 2 4.09 -8.52 17.12
N TRP A 3 3.05 -8.40 17.94
CA TRP A 3 1.80 -9.16 17.83
C TRP A 3 1.00 -8.80 16.58
N ILE A 4 0.87 -7.51 16.27
CA ILE A 4 0.12 -7.03 15.10
C ILE A 4 0.80 -7.47 13.80
N ARG A 5 2.13 -7.51 13.76
CA ARG A 5 2.88 -8.01 12.61
C ARG A 5 2.64 -9.50 12.36
N ARG A 6 2.62 -10.32 13.42
CA ARG A 6 2.35 -11.77 13.31
C ARG A 6 0.91 -12.06 12.86
N GLN A 7 -0.08 -11.33 13.34
CA GLN A 7 -1.47 -11.49 12.90
C GLN A 7 -1.65 -11.14 11.43
N ARG A 8 -1.05 -10.05 10.95
CA ARG A 8 -1.10 -9.69 9.52
C ARG A 8 -0.43 -10.75 8.65
N GLN A 9 0.70 -11.29 9.04
CA GLN A 9 1.36 -12.41 8.33
C GLN A 9 0.49 -13.67 8.32
N MET A 10 -0.20 -13.99 9.40
CA MET A 10 -1.06 -15.16 9.50
C MET A 10 -2.24 -15.06 8.53
N CYS A 11 -2.95 -13.93 8.50
CA CYS A 11 -4.09 -13.71 7.60
C CYS A 11 -3.70 -13.79 6.10
N ILE A 12 -2.49 -13.41 5.74
CA ILE A 12 -2.00 -13.47 4.36
C ILE A 12 -1.55 -14.89 4.00
N ARG A 13 -0.89 -15.59 4.91
CA ARG A 13 -0.48 -17.00 4.74
C ARG A 13 -1.67 -17.93 4.56
N ASP A 14 -2.77 -17.70 5.26
CA ASP A 14 -4.00 -18.50 5.15
C ASP A 14 -4.63 -18.46 3.76
N ARG A 15 -4.15 -17.54 2.88
CA ARG A 15 -4.59 -17.41 1.50
C ARG A 15 -3.59 -17.92 0.47
N SER A 16 -2.67 -18.77 0.90
CA SER A 16 -1.64 -19.40 0.05
C SER A 16 -0.71 -18.41 -0.66
N CYS A 17 -0.50 -17.23 -0.06
CA CYS A 17 0.43 -16.23 -0.60
C CYS A 17 1.80 -16.36 0.06
N THR A 18 2.87 -16.22 -0.73
CA THR A 18 4.22 -16.02 -0.20
C THR A 18 4.37 -14.55 0.19
N VAL A 19 4.68 -14.28 1.46
CA VAL A 19 4.84 -12.92 1.98
C VAL A 19 6.28 -12.68 2.37
N THR A 20 6.87 -11.65 1.78
CA THR A 20 8.21 -11.15 2.12
C THR A 20 8.08 -9.79 2.77
N ILE A 21 8.65 -9.63 3.97
CA ILE A 21 8.70 -8.33 4.66
C ILE A 21 10.12 -7.78 4.54
N THR A 22 10.21 -6.56 4.05
CA THR A 22 11.46 -5.84 3.87
C THR A 22 11.51 -4.60 4.75
N HIS A 23 12.71 -4.08 4.97
CA HIS A 23 12.96 -2.87 5.74
C HIS A 23 14.26 -2.20 5.27
N SER A 24 14.56 -1.02 5.79
CA SER A 24 15.71 -0.21 5.38
C SER A 24 17.09 -0.88 5.51
N ARG A 25 17.20 -1.99 6.23
CA ARG A 25 18.44 -2.79 6.38
C ARG A 25 18.44 -4.05 5.52
N THR A 26 17.41 -4.27 4.71
CA THR A 26 17.35 -5.41 3.77
C THR A 26 18.40 -5.18 2.69
N ARG A 27 19.25 -6.19 2.45
CA ARG A 27 20.23 -6.17 1.37
C ARG A 27 19.50 -6.26 0.03
N ASP A 28 20.00 -5.57 -0.96
CA ASP A 28 19.48 -5.57 -2.34
C ASP A 28 17.97 -5.40 -2.40
N LEU A 29 17.48 -4.38 -1.67
CA LEU A 29 16.06 -4.13 -1.47
C LEU A 29 15.31 -3.99 -2.80
N ALA A 30 15.88 -3.29 -3.79
CA ALA A 30 15.27 -3.12 -5.11
C ALA A 30 15.11 -4.47 -5.82
N ALA A 31 16.17 -5.27 -5.90
CA ALA A 31 16.13 -6.59 -6.52
C ALA A 31 15.11 -7.53 -5.86
N LEU A 32 15.02 -7.48 -4.53
CA LEU A 32 14.04 -8.29 -3.80
C LEU A 32 12.60 -7.82 -4.07
N CYS A 33 12.34 -6.52 -4.07
CA CYS A 33 11.03 -5.95 -4.38
C CYS A 33 10.61 -6.28 -5.82
N ALA A 34 11.54 -6.25 -6.78
CA ALA A 34 11.29 -6.57 -8.17
C ALA A 34 10.92 -8.05 -8.43
N THR A 35 10.93 -8.91 -7.41
CA THR A 35 10.41 -10.29 -7.52
C THR A 35 8.93 -10.41 -7.18
N ALA A 36 8.33 -9.39 -6.59
CA ALA A 36 6.97 -9.45 -6.06
C ALA A 36 5.92 -9.21 -7.15
N ASP A 37 4.86 -10.02 -7.17
CA ASP A 37 3.69 -9.80 -8.02
C ASP A 37 2.80 -8.67 -7.48
N ILE A 38 2.82 -8.47 -6.17
CA ILE A 38 2.14 -7.37 -5.48
C ILE A 38 3.16 -6.70 -4.56
N LEU A 39 3.46 -5.43 -4.82
CA LEU A 39 4.35 -4.61 -4.02
C LEU A 39 3.55 -3.61 -3.19
N VAL A 40 3.67 -3.68 -1.87
CA VAL A 40 3.04 -2.72 -0.94
C VAL A 40 4.12 -1.79 -0.38
N ALA A 41 4.07 -0.52 -0.78
CA ALA A 41 4.99 0.51 -0.33
C ALA A 41 4.44 1.25 0.89
N ALA A 42 5.15 1.16 2.02
CA ALA A 42 4.81 1.82 3.28
C ALA A 42 6.09 2.19 4.04
N VAL A 43 7.01 2.88 3.36
CA VAL A 43 8.36 3.18 3.86
C VAL A 43 8.45 4.52 4.58
N GLY A 44 7.47 5.40 4.34
CA GLY A 44 7.40 6.74 4.94
C GLY A 44 8.43 7.72 4.36
N ARG A 45 8.97 7.48 3.18
CA ARG A 45 9.88 8.34 2.45
C ARG A 45 9.30 8.67 1.08
N PRO A 46 9.05 9.96 0.77
CA PRO A 46 8.47 10.35 -0.51
C PRO A 46 9.29 9.85 -1.70
N GLU A 47 8.60 9.26 -2.68
CA GLU A 47 9.15 8.88 -3.98
C GLU A 47 10.41 8.00 -3.93
N MET A 48 10.59 7.26 -2.81
CA MET A 48 11.76 6.39 -2.64
C MET A 48 11.71 5.15 -3.53
N ILE A 49 10.52 4.65 -3.82
CA ILE A 49 10.32 3.43 -4.61
C ILE A 49 10.15 3.82 -6.07
N THR A 50 11.16 3.58 -6.86
CA THR A 50 11.21 3.85 -8.30
C THR A 50 10.83 2.60 -9.12
N GLY A 51 10.77 2.73 -10.45
CA GLY A 51 10.47 1.63 -11.36
C GLY A 51 11.38 0.42 -11.22
N ASP A 52 12.64 0.61 -10.79
CA ASP A 52 13.62 -0.48 -10.57
C ASP A 52 13.21 -1.43 -9.44
N PHE A 53 12.33 -0.98 -8.55
CA PHE A 53 11.77 -1.81 -7.46
C PHE A 53 10.57 -2.63 -7.90
N VAL A 54 10.07 -2.41 -9.12
CA VAL A 54 8.80 -2.96 -9.59
C VAL A 54 9.05 -4.06 -10.62
N LYS A 55 8.50 -5.24 -10.38
CA LYS A 55 8.45 -6.29 -11.38
C LYS A 55 7.56 -5.86 -12.55
N PRO A 56 7.97 -6.05 -13.81
CA PRO A 56 7.10 -5.78 -14.94
C PRO A 56 5.74 -6.43 -14.83
N GLY A 57 4.67 -5.64 -14.93
CA GLY A 57 3.30 -6.10 -14.81
C GLY A 57 2.78 -6.28 -13.38
N ALA A 58 3.59 -6.02 -12.35
CA ALA A 58 3.17 -6.14 -10.94
C ALA A 58 2.10 -5.11 -10.56
N THR A 59 1.36 -5.42 -9.51
CA THR A 59 0.45 -4.49 -8.85
C THR A 59 1.19 -3.74 -7.74
N VAL A 60 1.17 -2.41 -7.79
CA VAL A 60 1.81 -1.54 -6.79
C VAL A 60 0.76 -0.83 -5.94
N ILE A 61 0.85 -1.00 -4.63
CA ILE A 61 -0.04 -0.39 -3.64
C ILE A 61 0.78 0.59 -2.81
N ASP A 62 0.62 1.88 -3.08
CA ASP A 62 1.27 2.96 -2.34
C ASP A 62 0.40 3.39 -1.14
N VAL A 63 0.88 3.08 0.06
CA VAL A 63 0.23 3.45 1.33
C VAL A 63 0.76 4.79 1.85
N GLY A 64 1.89 5.25 1.29
CA GLY A 64 2.50 6.51 1.66
C GLY A 64 1.60 7.71 1.38
N ILE A 65 1.61 8.68 2.28
CA ILE A 65 1.03 9.99 2.04
C ILE A 65 1.84 11.04 2.78
N LYS A 66 2.46 11.94 2.03
CA LYS A 66 3.30 13.02 2.55
C LYS A 66 2.98 14.34 1.88
N ARG A 67 3.09 15.42 2.64
CA ARG A 67 3.11 16.77 2.09
C ARG A 67 4.53 17.14 1.71
N VAL A 68 4.74 17.44 0.45
CA VAL A 68 6.02 17.96 -0.05
C VAL A 68 5.83 19.37 -0.61
N PRO A 69 6.81 20.26 -0.50
CA PRO A 69 6.73 21.58 -1.11
C PRO A 69 6.51 21.47 -2.62
N ALA A 70 5.67 22.34 -3.16
CA ALA A 70 5.32 22.38 -4.57
C ALA A 70 5.51 23.82 -5.11
N PRO A 71 6.74 24.29 -5.26
CA PRO A 71 7.04 25.67 -5.68
C PRO A 71 6.45 25.99 -7.08
N GLU A 72 6.29 24.98 -7.92
CA GLU A 72 5.65 25.10 -9.23
C GLU A 72 4.16 25.52 -9.17
N ARG A 73 3.51 25.35 -8.01
CA ARG A 73 2.11 25.74 -7.76
C ARG A 73 1.98 27.09 -7.07
N GLY A 74 3.12 27.73 -6.73
CA GLY A 74 3.22 29.02 -6.03
C GLY A 74 3.89 28.89 -4.67
N GLU A 75 4.36 30.03 -4.17
CA GLU A 75 5.09 30.12 -2.90
C GLU A 75 4.24 29.61 -1.72
N GLY A 76 4.83 28.76 -0.88
CA GLY A 76 4.16 28.15 0.28
C GLY A 76 3.14 27.07 -0.03
N LYS A 77 2.95 26.66 -1.29
CA LYS A 77 2.06 25.56 -1.67
C LYS A 77 2.72 24.19 -1.53
N PHE A 78 1.88 23.19 -1.27
CA PHE A 78 2.30 21.80 -1.08
C PHE A 78 1.53 20.89 -2.04
N ARG A 79 2.15 19.75 -2.40
CA ARG A 79 1.48 18.63 -3.02
C ARG A 79 1.51 17.41 -2.09
N LEU A 80 0.52 16.54 -2.26
CA LEU A 80 0.54 15.22 -1.65
C LEU A 80 1.27 14.26 -2.59
N THR A 81 2.16 13.46 -2.04
CA THR A 81 2.85 12.40 -2.75
C THR A 81 2.91 11.14 -1.90
N GLY A 82 3.08 10.00 -2.54
CA GLY A 82 3.27 8.73 -1.88
C GLY A 82 4.74 8.39 -1.63
N ASP A 83 4.96 7.14 -1.27
CA ASP A 83 6.30 6.58 -1.11
C ASP A 83 6.87 6.07 -2.45
N VAL A 84 6.02 5.96 -3.47
CA VAL A 84 6.38 5.53 -4.83
C VAL A 84 6.53 6.74 -5.75
N ASP A 85 7.58 6.76 -6.54
CA ASP A 85 7.70 7.62 -7.71
C ASP A 85 6.72 7.11 -8.78
N PHE A 86 5.55 7.79 -8.85
CA PHE A 86 4.41 7.33 -9.62
C PHE A 86 4.74 7.18 -11.11
N ASP A 87 5.43 8.15 -11.69
CA ASP A 87 5.68 8.17 -13.14
C ASP A 87 6.62 7.04 -13.56
N SER A 88 7.71 6.83 -12.82
CA SER A 88 8.66 5.76 -13.10
C SER A 88 8.08 4.38 -12.85
N ALA A 89 7.30 4.22 -11.78
CA ALA A 89 6.67 2.94 -11.42
C ALA A 89 5.51 2.59 -12.36
N ALA A 90 4.70 3.56 -12.78
CA ALA A 90 3.58 3.36 -13.70
C ALA A 90 4.02 2.88 -15.08
N ALA A 91 5.23 3.24 -15.52
CA ALA A 91 5.81 2.76 -16.78
C ALA A 91 6.08 1.24 -16.78
N VAL A 92 6.21 0.61 -15.61
CA VAL A 92 6.60 -0.79 -15.44
C VAL A 92 5.45 -1.63 -14.85
N ALA A 93 4.66 -1.06 -13.96
CA ALA A 93 3.57 -1.74 -13.25
C ALA A 93 2.40 -2.07 -14.17
N GLY A 94 1.72 -3.19 -13.90
CA GLY A 94 0.43 -3.52 -14.52
C GLY A 94 -0.74 -2.76 -13.90
N ALA A 95 -0.63 -2.42 -12.62
CA ALA A 95 -1.58 -1.57 -11.89
C ALA A 95 -0.86 -0.84 -10.75
N ILE A 96 -1.27 0.40 -10.49
CA ILE A 96 -0.69 1.22 -9.42
C ILE A 96 -1.76 2.10 -8.78
N THR A 97 -1.75 2.22 -7.45
CA THR A 97 -2.66 3.12 -6.75
C THR A 97 -2.15 4.56 -6.82
N PRO A 98 -3.02 5.54 -7.15
CA PRO A 98 -2.62 6.95 -7.11
C PRO A 98 -2.50 7.49 -5.68
N VAL A 99 -1.73 8.53 -5.50
CA VAL A 99 -1.69 9.33 -4.26
C VAL A 99 -1.86 10.81 -4.62
N PRO A 100 -2.90 11.48 -4.13
CA PRO A 100 -4.01 11.00 -3.29
C PRO A 100 -5.07 10.22 -4.07
N GLY A 101 -6.02 9.60 -3.36
CA GLY A 101 -7.22 8.99 -3.96
C GLY A 101 -7.16 7.46 -4.11
N GLY A 102 -6.04 6.83 -3.79
CA GLY A 102 -5.88 5.37 -3.83
C GLY A 102 -6.29 4.68 -2.52
N VAL A 103 -5.32 4.37 -1.67
CA VAL A 103 -5.51 3.58 -0.43
C VAL A 103 -6.38 4.27 0.61
N GLY A 104 -6.33 5.61 0.71
CA GLY A 104 -7.09 6.37 1.72
C GLY A 104 -8.59 6.08 1.69
N PRO A 105 -9.31 6.30 0.58
CA PRO A 105 -10.73 5.97 0.44
C PRO A 105 -11.04 4.50 0.72
N MET A 106 -10.19 3.57 0.27
CA MET A 106 -10.35 2.15 0.52
C MET A 106 -10.23 1.78 2.00
N THR A 107 -9.36 2.46 2.73
CA THR A 107 -9.23 2.27 4.19
C THR A 107 -10.55 2.57 4.90
N ILE A 108 -11.23 3.65 4.52
CA ILE A 108 -12.53 4.03 5.09
C ILE A 108 -13.60 3.00 4.71
N ALA A 109 -13.69 2.63 3.43
CA ALA A 109 -14.65 1.65 2.97
C ALA A 109 -14.48 0.28 3.66
N CYS A 110 -13.23 -0.20 3.78
CA CYS A 110 -12.93 -1.44 4.46
C CYS A 110 -13.23 -1.36 5.97
N LEU A 111 -12.99 -0.22 6.62
CA LEU A 111 -13.34 -0.03 8.03
C LEU A 111 -14.84 -0.13 8.24
N LEU A 112 -15.65 0.54 7.44
CA LEU A 112 -17.10 0.47 7.51
C LEU A 112 -17.60 -0.97 7.29
N ARG A 113 -17.12 -1.63 6.23
CA ARG A 113 -17.46 -3.04 5.96
C ARG A 113 -17.09 -3.96 7.13
N ASN A 114 -15.89 -3.83 7.67
CA ASN A 114 -15.44 -4.65 8.77
C ASN A 114 -16.25 -4.41 10.06
N THR A 115 -16.68 -3.17 10.29
CA THR A 115 -17.55 -2.82 11.40
C THR A 115 -18.91 -3.51 11.27
N LEU A 116 -19.52 -3.46 10.08
CA LEU A 116 -20.77 -4.15 9.82
C LEU A 116 -20.65 -5.66 10.00
N VAL A 117 -19.60 -6.28 9.46
CA VAL A 117 -19.34 -7.72 9.62
C VAL A 117 -19.15 -8.09 11.09
N ALA A 118 -18.44 -7.28 11.85
CA ALA A 118 -18.24 -7.52 13.29
C ALA A 118 -19.56 -7.40 14.08
N ALA A 119 -20.39 -6.40 13.77
CA ALA A 119 -21.69 -6.22 14.37
C ALA A 119 -22.63 -7.40 14.04
N SER A 120 -22.69 -7.81 12.77
CA SER A 120 -23.47 -8.96 12.34
C SER A 120 -23.14 -10.23 13.15
N ARG A 121 -21.85 -10.54 13.25
CA ARG A 121 -21.38 -11.70 14.02
C ARG A 121 -21.74 -11.62 15.51
N ARG A 122 -21.74 -10.40 16.09
CA ARG A 122 -22.04 -10.19 17.50
C ARG A 122 -23.54 -10.32 17.81
N PHE A 123 -24.39 -9.90 16.89
CA PHE A 123 -25.84 -9.84 17.08
C PHE A 123 -26.60 -10.93 16.33
N ASP A 124 -25.88 -11.88 15.72
CA ASP A 124 -26.42 -12.95 14.89
C ASP A 124 -27.42 -12.45 13.80
N ALA A 125 -27.08 -11.27 13.25
CA ALA A 125 -27.88 -10.59 12.25
C ALA A 125 -27.33 -10.90 10.83
N THR A 126 -28.21 -11.27 9.91
CA THR A 126 -27.83 -11.47 8.51
C THR A 126 -27.67 -10.11 7.83
N ILE A 127 -26.46 -9.81 7.40
CA ILE A 127 -26.21 -8.68 6.50
C ILE A 127 -26.25 -9.24 5.08
N GLY A 128 -27.05 -8.63 4.20
CA GLY A 128 -27.02 -8.97 2.76
C GLY A 128 -25.61 -8.82 2.18
N GLU A 129 -25.33 -9.48 1.05
CA GLU A 129 -24.02 -9.39 0.39
C GLU A 129 -23.62 -7.93 0.16
N ILE A 130 -22.50 -7.52 0.81
CA ILE A 130 -21.88 -6.19 0.71
C ILE A 130 -20.51 -6.35 0.03
#